data_ababe1456a71c28aaa3368fca935dca2
#
_entry.id   ababe1456a71c28aaa3368fca935dca2
#
_cell.length_a   1.000
_cell.length_b   1.000
_cell.length_c   1.000
_cell.angle_alpha   90.00
_cell.angle_beta   90.00
_cell.angle_gamma   90.00
#
_symmetry.space_group_name_H-M   'P 1'
#
loop_
_entity.id
_entity.type
_entity.pdbx_description
1 polymer ?
#
loop_
_entity_poly.entity_id
_entity_poly.type
_entity_poly.pdbx_seq_one_letter_code
_entity_poly.pdbx_strand_id
1 'polypeptide(L)'
;MDNPWQFCVAVVVLIWGVYLIAYRFLLRHRGIPVIITSITPRIIKELPNYTTIYGYNVEYILNGERYIAKSVEFYITVLVPGPMVPYSLTGKLTKNGRVSIDKVKTNICYGIVLIIFSIGLFSELY
;
A
#
# COMPACT_ATOMS: atom_id res chain seq x y z
N MET A 1 -3.24 -2.10 34.46
CA MET A 1 -3.56 -1.55 33.14
C MET A 1 -4.91 -0.86 33.22
N ASP A 2 -4.90 0.44 33.01
CA ASP A 2 -6.07 1.26 33.32
C ASP A 2 -6.89 1.64 32.10
N ASN A 3 -6.47 1.22 30.90
CA ASN A 3 -7.14 1.59 29.66
C ASN A 3 -7.22 0.41 28.68
N PRO A 4 -8.28 -0.42 28.78
CA PRO A 4 -8.45 -1.53 27.85
C PRO A 4 -8.65 -1.10 26.40
N TRP A 5 -9.14 0.12 26.17
CA TRP A 5 -9.26 0.68 24.84
C TRP A 5 -7.92 0.83 24.15
N GLN A 6 -6.93 1.34 24.87
CA GLN A 6 -5.59 1.54 24.32
C GLN A 6 -4.96 0.21 23.95
N PHE A 7 -5.16 -0.81 24.76
CA PHE A 7 -4.67 -2.16 24.43
C PHE A 7 -5.33 -2.70 23.15
N CYS A 8 -6.66 -2.58 23.03
CA CYS A 8 -7.38 -3.03 21.84
C CYS A 8 -6.92 -2.28 20.59
N VAL A 9 -6.77 -0.97 20.69
CA VAL A 9 -6.29 -0.15 19.58
C VAL A 9 -4.88 -0.57 19.17
N ALA A 10 -3.99 -0.79 20.12
CA ALA A 10 -2.62 -1.23 19.85
C ALA A 10 -2.58 -2.56 19.10
N VAL A 11 -3.40 -3.52 19.51
CA VAL A 11 -3.48 -4.83 18.86
C VAL A 11 -4.01 -4.69 17.42
N VAL A 12 -5.07 -3.93 17.22
CA VAL A 12 -5.66 -3.72 15.89
C VAL A 12 -4.67 -3.05 14.96
N VAL A 13 -3.99 -2.01 15.43
CA VAL A 13 -2.99 -1.28 14.63
C VAL A 13 -1.81 -2.18 14.28
N LEU A 14 -1.36 -3.03 15.22
CA LEU A 14 -0.28 -3.98 14.98
C LEU A 14 -0.66 -4.98 13.89
N ILE A 15 -1.85 -5.57 13.99
CA ILE A 15 -2.35 -6.54 13.00
C ILE A 15 -2.44 -5.87 11.62
N TRP A 16 -2.94 -4.66 11.56
CA TRP A 16 -3.07 -3.92 10.31
C TRP A 16 -1.71 -3.63 9.68
N GLY A 17 -0.73 -3.20 10.48
CA GLY A 17 0.62 -2.95 9.99
C GLY A 17 1.28 -4.20 9.42
N VAL A 18 1.18 -5.32 10.14
CA VAL A 18 1.70 -6.61 9.67
C VAL A 18 0.96 -7.06 8.40
N TYR A 19 -0.35 -6.87 8.35
CA TYR A 19 -1.16 -7.21 7.19
C TYR A 19 -0.72 -6.45 5.93
N LEU A 20 -0.49 -5.15 6.03
CA LEU A 20 -0.06 -4.35 4.88
C LEU A 20 1.25 -4.87 4.28
N ILE A 21 2.20 -5.23 5.13
CA ILE A 21 3.49 -5.74 4.68
C ILE A 21 3.34 -7.16 4.10
N ALA A 22 2.70 -8.04 4.85
CA ALA A 22 2.58 -9.45 4.48
C ALA A 22 1.72 -9.65 3.22
N TYR A 23 0.63 -8.90 3.09
CA TYR A 23 -0.27 -8.99 1.95
C TYR A 23 0.46 -8.68 0.64
N ARG A 24 1.21 -7.58 0.62
CA ARG A 24 2.01 -7.22 -0.56
C ARG A 24 3.06 -8.27 -0.86
N PHE A 25 3.78 -8.73 0.16
CA PHE A 25 4.81 -9.75 -0.01
C PHE A 25 4.24 -11.05 -0.56
N LEU A 26 3.13 -11.52 0.00
CA LEU A 26 2.48 -12.76 -0.45
C LEU A 26 1.94 -12.65 -1.87
N LEU A 27 1.36 -11.51 -2.24
CA LEU A 27 0.88 -11.29 -3.60
C LEU A 27 2.04 -11.31 -4.60
N ARG A 28 3.17 -10.67 -4.26
CA ARG A 28 4.32 -10.62 -5.14
C ARG A 28 5.02 -11.97 -5.28
N HIS A 29 4.98 -12.79 -4.25
CA HIS A 29 5.70 -14.07 -4.24
C HIS A 29 5.27 -15.00 -5.38
N ARG A 30 3.99 -14.97 -5.73
CA ARG A 30 3.44 -15.78 -6.82
C ARG A 30 3.08 -14.93 -8.05
N GLY A 31 3.56 -13.71 -8.09
CA GLY A 31 3.27 -12.80 -9.19
C GLY A 31 4.05 -13.15 -10.46
N ILE A 32 3.46 -12.81 -11.59
CA ILE A 32 4.07 -12.99 -12.90
C ILE A 32 4.75 -11.68 -13.29
N PRO A 33 6.06 -11.69 -13.63
CA PRO A 33 6.74 -10.47 -14.07
C PRO A 33 6.08 -9.89 -15.33
N VAL A 34 5.86 -8.58 -15.31
CA VAL A 34 5.29 -7.86 -16.45
C VAL A 34 6.08 -6.57 -16.70
N ILE A 35 5.97 -6.05 -17.92
CA ILE A 35 6.58 -4.78 -18.30
C ILE A 35 5.52 -3.70 -18.18
N ILE A 36 5.82 -2.67 -17.41
CA ILE A 36 4.91 -1.54 -17.20
C ILE A 36 5.22 -0.48 -18.25
N THR A 37 4.19 -0.02 -18.97
CA THR A 37 4.31 1.02 -19.98
C THR A 37 3.83 2.38 -19.49
N SER A 38 2.87 2.41 -18.56
CA SER A 38 2.31 3.64 -18.05
C SER A 38 1.74 3.44 -16.66
N ILE A 39 1.92 4.43 -15.79
CA ILE A 39 1.34 4.47 -14.45
C ILE A 39 0.58 5.78 -14.31
N THR A 40 -0.71 5.69 -14.04
CA THR A 40 -1.57 6.85 -13.87
C THR A 40 -2.18 6.85 -12.48
N PRO A 41 -2.10 7.95 -11.72
CA PRO A 41 -2.72 8.01 -10.40
C PRO A 41 -4.24 8.03 -10.51
N ARG A 42 -4.90 7.44 -9.52
CA ARG A 42 -6.36 7.50 -9.38
C ARG A 42 -6.72 7.75 -7.92
N ILE A 43 -7.82 8.45 -7.71
CA ILE A 43 -8.32 8.70 -6.36
C ILE A 43 -9.08 7.46 -5.90
N ILE A 44 -8.66 6.87 -4.78
CA ILE A 44 -9.38 5.77 -4.15
C ILE A 44 -10.46 6.34 -3.24
N LYS A 45 -10.09 7.30 -2.39
CA LYS A 45 -11.01 7.90 -1.44
C LYS A 45 -10.51 9.27 -1.01
N GLU A 46 -11.43 10.22 -0.91
CA GLU A 46 -11.16 11.52 -0.31
C GLU A 46 -11.65 11.49 1.14
N LEU A 47 -10.80 11.91 2.04
CA LEU A 47 -11.07 11.98 3.46
C LEU A 47 -11.12 13.43 3.91
N PRO A 48 -11.72 13.75 5.08
CA PRO A 48 -11.67 15.10 5.63
C PRO A 48 -10.24 15.54 5.93
N ASN A 49 -10.07 16.86 6.16
CA ASN A 49 -8.77 17.48 6.49
C ASN A 49 -7.74 17.40 5.34
N TYR A 50 -8.20 17.52 4.10
CA TYR A 50 -7.33 17.54 2.91
C TYR A 50 -6.49 16.26 2.78
N THR A 51 -7.02 15.14 3.23
CA THR A 51 -6.37 13.85 3.11
C THR A 51 -6.99 13.07 1.94
N THR A 52 -6.15 12.58 1.04
CA THR A 52 -6.61 11.80 -0.11
C THR A 52 -5.80 10.51 -0.23
N ILE A 53 -6.46 9.40 -0.47
CA ILE A 53 -5.82 8.13 -0.74
C ILE A 53 -5.82 7.90 -2.23
N TYR A 54 -4.62 7.77 -2.79
CA TYR A 54 -4.40 7.49 -4.22
C TYR A 54 -3.95 6.06 -4.43
N GLY A 55 -4.43 5.45 -5.49
CA GLY A 55 -3.85 4.26 -6.06
C GLY A 55 -3.32 4.58 -7.44
N TYR A 56 -3.02 3.55 -8.21
CA TYR A 56 -2.53 3.74 -9.57
C TYR A 56 -3.25 2.81 -10.52
N ASN A 57 -3.49 3.28 -11.73
CA ASN A 57 -3.85 2.43 -12.86
C ASN A 57 -2.56 2.15 -13.61
N VAL A 58 -2.26 0.86 -13.80
CA VAL A 58 -1.02 0.41 -14.41
C VAL A 58 -1.36 -0.19 -15.76
N GLU A 59 -0.76 0.35 -16.82
CA GLU A 59 -0.80 -0.24 -18.14
C GLU A 59 0.44 -1.11 -18.30
N TYR A 60 0.24 -2.38 -18.63
CA TYR A 60 1.33 -3.34 -18.71
C TYR A 60 1.20 -4.23 -19.94
N ILE A 61 2.31 -4.86 -20.31
CA ILE A 61 2.37 -5.79 -21.42
C ILE A 61 2.65 -7.19 -20.88
N LEU A 62 1.83 -8.15 -21.29
CA LEU A 62 2.01 -9.55 -20.97
C LEU A 62 1.78 -10.36 -22.25
N ASN A 63 2.77 -11.17 -22.64
CA ASN A 63 2.72 -11.98 -23.86
C ASN A 63 2.40 -11.17 -25.13
N GLY A 64 2.91 -9.94 -25.20
CA GLY A 64 2.73 -9.05 -26.34
C GLY A 64 1.41 -8.28 -26.36
N GLU A 65 0.53 -8.50 -25.40
CA GLU A 65 -0.74 -7.80 -25.30
C GLU A 65 -0.73 -6.77 -24.18
N ARG A 66 -1.47 -5.67 -24.39
CA ARG A 66 -1.58 -4.59 -23.41
C ARG A 66 -2.80 -4.79 -22.53
N TYR A 67 -2.62 -4.58 -21.26
CA TYR A 67 -3.69 -4.64 -20.25
C TYR A 67 -3.61 -3.45 -19.32
N ILE A 68 -4.72 -3.14 -18.67
CA ILE A 68 -4.78 -2.13 -17.62
C ILE A 68 -5.29 -2.80 -16.35
N ALA A 69 -4.61 -2.57 -15.24
CA ALA A 69 -5.01 -3.10 -13.95
C ALA A 69 -4.77 -2.06 -12.85
N LYS A 70 -5.40 -2.28 -11.70
CA LYS A 70 -5.17 -1.46 -10.50
C LYS A 70 -3.90 -1.92 -9.82
N SER A 71 -3.17 -0.98 -9.21
CA SER A 71 -1.97 -1.30 -8.45
C SER A 71 -2.30 -1.93 -7.10
N VAL A 72 -1.35 -2.70 -6.56
CA VAL A 72 -1.38 -3.17 -5.18
C VAL A 72 -1.00 -2.02 -4.23
N GLU A 73 -0.05 -1.20 -4.64
CA GLU A 73 0.49 -0.09 -3.86
C GLU A 73 -0.48 1.09 -3.85
N PHE A 74 -0.41 1.88 -2.80
CA PHE A 74 -1.20 3.08 -2.63
C PHE A 74 -0.34 4.20 -2.02
N TYR A 75 -0.85 5.42 -2.06
CA TYR A 75 -0.17 6.60 -1.56
C TYR A 75 -1.17 7.52 -0.88
N ILE A 76 -0.82 8.04 0.29
CA ILE A 76 -1.67 8.94 1.06
C ILE A 76 -1.05 10.33 1.05
N THR A 77 -1.83 11.34 0.65
CA THR A 77 -1.42 12.74 0.74
C THR A 77 -2.18 13.44 1.85
N VAL A 78 -1.48 14.24 2.64
CA VAL A 78 -2.06 15.04 3.72
C VAL A 78 -1.59 16.47 3.53
N LEU A 79 -2.52 17.39 3.30
CA LEU A 79 -2.25 18.83 3.12
C LEU A 79 -1.34 19.17 1.93
N VAL A 80 -0.92 18.18 1.16
CA VAL A 80 -0.05 18.38 -0.01
C VAL A 80 -0.86 18.09 -1.26
N PRO A 81 -0.92 19.02 -2.22
CA PRO A 81 -1.65 18.77 -3.47
C PRO A 81 -0.94 17.78 -4.36
N GLY A 82 -1.71 16.88 -4.93
CA GLY A 82 -1.27 16.00 -5.99
C GLY A 82 -0.62 14.70 -5.55
N PRO A 83 -0.83 13.64 -6.33
CA PRO A 83 -0.21 12.35 -6.09
C PRO A 83 1.23 12.34 -6.59
N MET A 84 2.06 11.51 -5.96
CA MET A 84 3.37 11.19 -6.45
C MET A 84 3.27 9.98 -7.38
N VAL A 85 3.71 10.13 -8.62
CA VAL A 85 3.69 9.04 -9.60
C VAL A 85 5.05 8.35 -9.59
N PRO A 86 5.11 7.07 -9.24
CA PRO A 86 6.38 6.34 -9.25
C PRO A 86 6.86 6.09 -10.68
N TYR A 87 8.16 6.05 -10.85
CA TYR A 87 8.79 5.63 -12.11
C TYR A 87 9.30 4.21 -11.95
N SER A 88 8.67 3.29 -12.66
CA SER A 88 9.12 1.90 -12.72
C SER A 88 8.68 1.30 -14.04
N LEU A 89 9.57 0.54 -14.65
CA LEU A 89 9.31 -0.14 -15.93
C LEU A 89 8.90 -1.59 -15.74
N THR A 90 8.93 -2.10 -14.51
CA THR A 90 8.64 -3.50 -14.22
C THR A 90 7.71 -3.63 -13.02
N GLY A 91 6.97 -4.72 -12.99
CA GLY A 91 6.09 -5.07 -11.89
C GLY A 91 5.74 -6.54 -11.93
N LYS A 92 4.83 -6.95 -11.05
CA LYS A 92 4.33 -8.32 -11.00
C LYS A 92 2.81 -8.33 -11.02
N LEU A 93 2.26 -9.11 -11.93
CA LEU A 93 0.82 -9.37 -11.99
C LEU A 93 0.47 -10.39 -10.91
N THR A 94 -0.41 -10.02 -10.00
CA THR A 94 -0.82 -10.87 -8.88
C THR A 94 -2.04 -11.72 -9.24
N LYS A 95 -2.34 -12.71 -8.41
CA LYS A 95 -3.53 -13.55 -8.57
C LYS A 95 -4.84 -12.76 -8.55
N ASN A 96 -4.85 -11.62 -7.87
CA ASN A 96 -6.04 -10.78 -7.76
C ASN A 96 -6.32 -9.96 -9.02
N GLY A 97 -5.48 -10.09 -10.05
CA GLY A 97 -5.58 -9.24 -11.23
C GLY A 97 -5.03 -7.83 -11.02
N ARG A 98 -4.33 -7.58 -9.92
CA ARG A 98 -3.67 -6.30 -9.64
C ARG A 98 -2.18 -6.40 -9.96
N VAL A 99 -1.58 -5.27 -10.29
CA VAL A 99 -0.14 -5.20 -10.57
C VAL A 99 0.58 -4.59 -9.37
N SER A 100 1.59 -5.31 -8.86
CA SER A 100 2.48 -4.76 -7.86
C SER A 100 3.67 -4.10 -8.55
N ILE A 101 3.81 -2.78 -8.37
CA ILE A 101 4.84 -1.99 -9.03
C ILE A 101 6.16 -2.22 -8.29
N ASP A 102 7.22 -2.54 -9.03
CA ASP A 102 8.55 -2.68 -8.46
C ASP A 102 9.05 -1.31 -7.98
N LYS A 103 9.88 -1.31 -6.93
CA LYS A 103 10.47 -0.12 -6.31
C LYS A 103 9.48 0.79 -5.56
N VAL A 104 8.19 0.49 -5.58
CA VAL A 104 7.21 1.24 -4.77
C VAL A 104 7.01 0.48 -3.47
N LYS A 105 7.39 1.10 -2.35
CA LYS A 105 7.37 0.47 -1.04
C LYS A 105 6.46 1.20 -0.04
N THR A 106 5.47 1.94 -0.54
CA THR A 106 4.58 2.70 0.33
C THR A 106 3.82 1.82 1.31
N ASN A 107 3.35 0.65 0.88
CA ASN A 107 2.66 -0.29 1.76
C ASN A 107 3.56 -0.77 2.90
N ILE A 108 4.82 -1.05 2.59
CA ILE A 108 5.80 -1.46 3.59
C ILE A 108 6.08 -0.32 4.57
N CYS A 109 6.25 0.90 4.06
CA CYS A 109 6.49 2.08 4.90
C CYS A 109 5.31 2.33 5.84
N TYR A 110 4.08 2.29 5.33
CA TYR A 110 2.88 2.46 6.16
C TYR A 110 2.76 1.35 7.19
N GLY A 111 3.04 0.11 6.80
CA GLY A 111 3.02 -1.00 7.74
C GLY A 111 4.03 -0.83 8.87
N ILE A 112 5.24 -0.41 8.56
CA ILE A 112 6.28 -0.15 9.55
C ILE A 112 5.86 0.97 10.51
N VAL A 113 5.31 2.06 9.99
CA VAL A 113 4.83 3.19 10.81
C VAL A 113 3.75 2.71 11.78
N LEU A 114 2.79 1.91 11.32
CA LEU A 114 1.73 1.38 12.16
C LEU A 114 2.28 0.44 13.24
N ILE A 115 3.26 -0.38 12.92
CA ILE A 115 3.91 -1.27 13.90
C ILE A 115 4.63 -0.45 14.96
N ILE A 116 5.38 0.57 14.58
CA ILE A 116 6.09 1.46 15.53
C ILE A 116 5.08 2.17 16.42
N PHE A 117 4.00 2.67 15.87
CA PHE A 117 2.93 3.32 16.63
C PHE A 117 2.32 2.35 17.65
N SER A 118 2.07 1.10 17.24
CA SER A 118 1.56 0.06 18.11
C SER A 118 2.51 -0.23 19.28
N ILE A 119 3.81 -0.34 19.00
CA ILE A 119 4.83 -0.54 20.04
C ILE A 119 4.82 0.61 21.03
N GLY A 120 4.68 1.86 20.54
CA GLY A 120 4.56 3.03 21.40
C GLY A 120 3.36 2.95 22.34
N LEU A 121 2.20 2.52 21.81
CA LEU A 121 0.99 2.34 22.61
C LEU A 121 1.18 1.25 23.68
N PHE A 122 1.79 0.12 23.33
CA PHE A 122 2.09 -0.93 24.32
C PHE A 122 3.07 -0.43 25.38
N SER A 123 4.07 0.35 24.99
CA SER A 123 5.05 0.90 25.93
C SER A 123 4.39 1.81 26.98
N GLU A 124 3.36 2.54 26.61
CA GLU A 124 2.60 3.38 27.55
C GLU A 124 1.74 2.58 28.52
N LEU A 125 1.38 1.34 28.15
CA LEU A 125 0.56 0.47 29.01
C LEU A 125 1.39 -0.24 30.08
N TYR A 126 2.66 -0.38 29.85
CA TYR A 126 3.59 -1.08 30.73
C TYR A 126 4.75 -0.18 31.11
#